data_823760f8cab0dce0c46641785551fe99
#
_entry.id   823760f8cab0dce0c46641785551fe99
#
_cell.length_a   1.000
_cell.length_b   1.000
_cell.length_c   1.000
_cell.angle_alpha   90.00
_cell.angle_beta   90.00
_cell.angle_gamma   90.00
#
_symmetry.space_group_name_H-M   'P 1'
#
loop_
_entity.id
_entity.type
_entity.pdbx_description
1 polymer ?
#
loop_
_entity_poly.entity_id
_entity_poly.type
_entity_poly.pdbx_seq_one_letter_code
_entity_poly.pdbx_strand_id
1 'polypeptide(L)'
;AKGALADVRLINDFSELPETEEELKLMSLNFDENNRTILTREDANETQIKNMDLSNSDVIVFSTHAVINGEIENDEPGLILSPPSVATEENDGILTMSEILQLKLNADFVILSACNTASGENNYSEPLSGLARAFFFAGAKSMLVSNWAVESQSTFELTTTMFDNLREKDTTRSEALQNSMRALINSEENEYYSHPVFWAPFILIGDR
;
A
#
# COMPACT_ATOMS: atom_id res chain seq x y z
N ALA A 1 10.21 19.75 -8.79
CA ALA A 1 8.99 20.05 -9.54
C ALA A 1 8.42 18.72 -10.03
N LYS A 2 7.14 18.52 -9.86
CA LYS A 2 6.39 17.39 -10.43
C LYS A 2 6.53 17.45 -11.96
N GLY A 3 6.56 16.30 -12.64
CA GLY A 3 6.49 16.21 -14.09
C GLY A 3 5.18 16.79 -14.67
N ALA A 4 4.70 16.25 -15.77
CA ALA A 4 3.35 16.60 -16.26
C ALA A 4 2.30 16.25 -15.20
N LEU A 5 1.26 17.09 -15.04
CA LEU A 5 0.15 16.81 -14.14
C LEU A 5 -0.62 15.59 -14.67
N ALA A 6 -1.07 14.74 -13.76
CA ALA A 6 -1.92 13.62 -14.11
C ALA A 6 -3.26 14.07 -14.69
N ASP A 7 -3.78 13.32 -15.65
CA ASP A 7 -5.14 13.55 -16.14
C ASP A 7 -6.15 12.94 -15.17
N VAL A 8 -6.82 13.78 -14.41
CA VAL A 8 -7.87 13.39 -13.43
C VAL A 8 -8.93 12.47 -14.03
N ARG A 9 -9.20 12.58 -15.34
CA ARG A 9 -10.18 11.70 -16.01
C ARG A 9 -9.68 10.26 -16.07
N LEU A 10 -8.39 10.06 -16.34
CA LEU A 10 -7.80 8.72 -16.35
C LEU A 10 -7.77 8.10 -14.95
N ILE A 11 -7.57 8.92 -13.92
CA ILE A 11 -7.63 8.47 -12.53
C ILE A 11 -9.05 8.03 -12.16
N ASN A 12 -10.07 8.78 -12.58
CA ASN A 12 -11.46 8.44 -12.33
C ASN A 12 -11.95 7.19 -13.10
N ASP A 13 -11.21 6.71 -14.09
CA ASP A 13 -11.51 5.46 -14.81
C ASP A 13 -11.06 4.21 -14.04
N PHE A 14 -10.26 4.35 -12.97
CA PHE A 14 -9.93 3.22 -12.09
C PHE A 14 -11.17 2.78 -11.31
N SER A 15 -11.34 1.46 -11.18
CA SER A 15 -12.43 0.90 -10.40
C SER A 15 -12.31 1.27 -8.93
N GLU A 16 -13.43 1.57 -8.28
CA GLU A 16 -13.46 1.72 -6.84
C GLU A 16 -13.07 0.41 -6.14
N LEU A 17 -12.44 0.52 -4.99
CA LEU A 17 -12.02 -0.59 -4.12
C LEU A 17 -12.79 -0.49 -2.78
N PRO A 18 -14.09 -0.83 -2.75
CA PRO A 18 -14.93 -0.62 -1.57
C PRO A 18 -14.47 -1.41 -0.35
N GLU A 19 -13.83 -2.57 -0.55
CA GLU A 19 -13.29 -3.42 0.50
C GLU A 19 -12.11 -2.77 1.26
N THR A 20 -11.39 -1.82 0.65
CA THR A 20 -10.23 -1.19 1.29
C THR A 20 -10.61 -0.32 2.49
N GLU A 21 -11.79 0.26 2.48
CA GLU A 21 -12.31 1.02 3.64
C GLU A 21 -12.52 0.11 4.86
N GLU A 22 -13.06 -1.09 4.64
CA GLU A 22 -13.26 -2.08 5.70
C GLU A 22 -11.91 -2.68 6.15
N GLU A 23 -11.01 -2.97 5.22
CA GLU A 23 -9.64 -3.41 5.48
C GLU A 23 -8.94 -2.46 6.46
N LEU A 24 -8.88 -1.16 6.14
CA LEU A 24 -8.26 -0.15 6.98
C LEU A 24 -8.93 -0.05 8.36
N LYS A 25 -10.27 -0.13 8.43
CA LYS A 25 -10.99 -0.13 9.69
C LYS A 25 -10.61 -1.32 10.57
N LEU A 26 -10.61 -2.53 10.03
CA LEU A 26 -10.24 -3.74 10.78
C LEU A 26 -8.79 -3.72 11.25
N MET A 27 -7.85 -3.37 10.36
CA MET A 27 -6.44 -3.21 10.74
C MET A 27 -6.29 -2.17 11.88
N SER A 28 -7.03 -1.07 11.80
CA SER A 28 -6.97 0.00 12.79
C SER A 28 -7.41 -0.41 14.20
N LEU A 29 -8.23 -1.45 14.33
CA LEU A 29 -8.66 -1.99 15.62
C LEU A 29 -7.50 -2.59 16.45
N ASN A 30 -6.34 -2.79 15.83
CA ASN A 30 -5.12 -3.21 16.50
C ASN A 30 -4.40 -2.08 17.25
N PHE A 31 -4.89 -0.85 17.12
CA PHE A 31 -4.30 0.35 17.73
C PHE A 31 -5.33 1.07 18.60
N ASP A 32 -4.86 1.80 19.61
CA ASP A 32 -5.72 2.65 20.42
C ASP A 32 -6.39 3.74 19.57
N GLU A 33 -7.64 4.06 19.86
CA GLU A 33 -8.43 5.03 19.07
C GLU A 33 -7.75 6.40 18.92
N ASN A 34 -7.06 6.85 19.97
CA ASN A 34 -6.34 8.12 19.95
C ASN A 34 -5.02 8.09 19.17
N ASN A 35 -4.54 6.91 18.80
CA ASN A 35 -3.27 6.69 18.12
C ASN A 35 -3.46 6.22 16.67
N ARG A 36 -4.67 6.36 16.12
CA ARG A 36 -4.95 5.98 14.74
C ARG A 36 -5.65 7.09 13.98
N THR A 37 -5.29 7.24 12.72
CA THR A 37 -5.96 8.12 11.75
C THR A 37 -6.29 7.30 10.53
N ILE A 38 -7.52 7.36 10.05
CA ILE A 38 -7.97 6.70 8.83
C ILE A 38 -8.46 7.78 7.88
N LEU A 39 -7.88 7.80 6.69
CA LEU A 39 -8.34 8.64 5.59
C LEU A 39 -9.01 7.75 4.55
N THR A 40 -10.24 8.06 4.18
CA THR A 40 -11.00 7.31 3.18
C THR A 40 -11.69 8.28 2.23
N ARG A 41 -12.01 7.79 1.04
CA ARG A 41 -12.76 8.57 0.05
C ARG A 41 -12.08 9.92 -0.22
N GLU A 42 -12.82 11.02 -0.20
CA GLU A 42 -12.34 12.38 -0.50
C GLU A 42 -11.22 12.86 0.44
N ASP A 43 -11.16 12.31 1.67
CA ASP A 43 -10.09 12.65 2.62
C ASP A 43 -8.76 11.95 2.29
N ALA A 44 -8.79 10.82 1.56
CA ALA A 44 -7.60 10.10 1.14
C ALA A 44 -6.96 10.77 -0.09
N ASN A 45 -6.49 11.99 0.05
CA ASN A 45 -5.91 12.80 -1.02
C ASN A 45 -4.47 13.24 -0.72
N GLU A 46 -3.73 13.65 -1.75
CA GLU A 46 -2.32 14.04 -1.63
C GLU A 46 -2.12 15.21 -0.66
N THR A 47 -2.99 16.21 -0.69
CA THR A 47 -2.89 17.40 0.18
C THR A 47 -2.94 17.00 1.64
N GLN A 48 -3.83 16.09 2.02
CA GLN A 48 -3.90 15.57 3.39
C GLN A 48 -2.63 14.83 3.77
N ILE A 49 -2.18 13.89 2.94
CA ILE A 49 -0.98 13.09 3.23
C ILE A 49 0.28 13.96 3.34
N LYS A 50 0.47 14.90 2.41
CA LYS A 50 1.65 15.79 2.40
C LYS A 50 1.68 16.75 3.59
N ASN A 51 0.52 17.11 4.16
CA ASN A 51 0.40 18.01 5.30
C ASN A 51 0.40 17.28 6.66
N MET A 52 0.25 15.96 6.68
CA MET A 52 0.33 15.18 7.91
C MET A 52 1.77 15.08 8.44
N ASP A 53 1.93 15.12 9.75
CA ASP A 53 3.19 14.73 10.39
C ASP A 53 3.26 13.20 10.52
N LEU A 54 3.84 12.56 9.51
CA LEU A 54 4.00 11.10 9.44
C LEU A 54 5.24 10.60 10.21
N SER A 55 6.06 11.50 10.75
CA SER A 55 7.29 11.15 11.47
C SER A 55 7.03 10.45 12.82
N ASN A 56 5.81 10.55 13.33
CA ASN A 56 5.37 9.92 14.57
C ASN A 56 4.49 8.67 14.34
N SER A 57 4.35 8.22 13.10
CA SER A 57 3.55 7.05 12.75
C SER A 57 4.44 5.80 12.72
N ASP A 58 4.17 4.83 13.60
CA ASP A 58 4.89 3.56 13.63
C ASP A 58 4.47 2.65 12.46
N VAL A 59 3.18 2.70 12.09
CA VAL A 59 2.62 1.92 10.99
C VAL A 59 1.87 2.83 10.02
N ILE A 60 2.14 2.68 8.73
CA ILE A 60 1.45 3.39 7.66
C ILE A 60 0.94 2.37 6.65
N VAL A 61 -0.35 2.46 6.29
CA VAL A 61 -1.00 1.56 5.33
C VAL A 61 -1.58 2.36 4.18
N PHE A 62 -1.21 1.99 2.97
CA PHE A 62 -1.88 2.44 1.75
C PHE A 62 -2.63 1.25 1.14
N SER A 63 -3.95 1.33 1.14
CA SER A 63 -4.84 0.36 0.50
C SER A 63 -5.52 1.04 -0.67
N THR A 64 -4.89 0.96 -1.84
CA THR A 64 -5.28 1.70 -3.05
C THR A 64 -4.66 1.08 -4.31
N HIS A 65 -4.91 1.68 -5.48
CA HIS A 65 -4.20 1.33 -6.70
C HIS A 65 -2.78 1.89 -6.72
N ALA A 66 -1.84 1.12 -7.27
CA ALA A 66 -0.54 1.63 -7.67
C ALA A 66 -0.43 1.63 -9.19
N VAL A 67 0.24 2.64 -9.72
CA VAL A 67 0.56 2.76 -11.16
C VAL A 67 2.05 2.66 -11.36
N ILE A 68 2.44 1.98 -12.43
CA ILE A 68 3.82 1.91 -12.89
C ILE A 68 4.06 2.93 -14.00
N ASN A 69 5.35 3.18 -14.30
CA ASN A 69 5.74 4.07 -15.37
C ASN A 69 5.06 3.71 -16.71
N GLY A 70 4.37 4.69 -17.32
CA GLY A 70 3.72 4.56 -18.63
C GLY A 70 2.29 3.98 -18.61
N GLU A 71 1.73 3.61 -17.47
CA GLU A 71 0.32 3.13 -17.40
C GLU A 71 -0.70 4.26 -17.59
N ILE A 72 -0.44 5.41 -17.05
CA ILE A 72 -1.22 6.63 -17.25
C ILE A 72 -0.23 7.73 -17.55
N GLU A 73 -0.19 8.29 -18.71
CA GLU A 73 0.67 9.39 -19.19
C GLU A 73 1.60 10.06 -18.14
N ASN A 74 2.04 9.27 -17.15
CA ASN A 74 2.88 9.64 -16.02
C ASN A 74 4.26 9.02 -16.18
N ASP A 75 5.30 9.82 -15.95
CA ASP A 75 6.69 9.45 -16.18
C ASP A 75 7.30 8.65 -15.00
N GLU A 76 6.59 8.47 -13.90
CA GLU A 76 7.08 7.78 -12.72
C GLU A 76 5.97 6.98 -11.98
N PRO A 77 6.32 5.91 -11.25
CA PRO A 77 5.34 5.14 -10.50
C PRO A 77 4.76 5.95 -9.34
N GLY A 78 3.55 5.61 -8.92
CA GLY A 78 2.87 6.30 -7.83
C GLY A 78 1.70 5.51 -7.25
N LEU A 79 1.11 6.06 -6.20
CA LEU A 79 -0.13 5.57 -5.59
C LEU A 79 -1.28 6.47 -6.03
N ILE A 80 -2.37 5.86 -6.46
CA ILE A 80 -3.59 6.61 -6.78
C ILE A 80 -4.29 6.99 -5.48
N LEU A 81 -4.59 8.27 -5.38
CA LEU A 81 -5.37 8.85 -4.29
C LEU A 81 -6.62 9.50 -4.84
N SER A 82 -7.50 9.95 -3.96
CA SER A 82 -8.71 10.65 -4.40
C SER A 82 -8.36 11.95 -5.12
N PRO A 83 -8.69 12.05 -6.42
CA PRO A 83 -8.29 13.19 -7.22
C PRO A 83 -9.09 14.43 -6.89
N PRO A 84 -8.52 15.63 -7.05
CA PRO A 84 -9.25 16.88 -6.97
C PRO A 84 -10.16 17.06 -8.21
N SER A 85 -11.10 18.00 -8.15
CA SER A 85 -11.89 18.38 -9.31
C SER A 85 -11.06 19.02 -10.44
N VAL A 86 -9.93 19.63 -10.09
CA VAL A 86 -8.96 20.24 -11.01
C VAL A 86 -7.56 19.92 -10.49
N ALA A 87 -6.75 19.28 -11.34
CA ALA A 87 -5.36 18.95 -11.01
C ALA A 87 -4.50 20.20 -10.78
N THR A 88 -3.64 20.12 -9.78
CA THR A 88 -2.62 21.14 -9.46
C THR A 88 -1.27 20.45 -9.23
N GLU A 89 -0.16 21.20 -9.19
CA GLU A 89 1.15 20.63 -8.84
C GLU A 89 1.19 20.03 -7.43
N GLU A 90 0.32 20.46 -6.53
CA GLU A 90 0.26 19.99 -5.15
C GLU A 90 -0.65 18.77 -4.98
N ASN A 91 -1.65 18.66 -5.86
CA ASN A 91 -2.64 17.57 -5.82
C ASN A 91 -3.19 17.33 -7.23
N ASP A 92 -2.84 16.22 -7.83
CA ASP A 92 -3.38 15.76 -9.12
C ASP A 92 -3.98 14.34 -9.02
N GLY A 93 -3.99 13.77 -7.81
CA GLY A 93 -4.54 12.45 -7.51
C GLY A 93 -3.52 11.30 -7.59
N ILE A 94 -2.23 11.60 -7.83
CA ILE A 94 -1.17 10.59 -7.82
C ILE A 94 -0.05 11.03 -6.86
N LEU A 95 0.14 10.28 -5.80
CA LEU A 95 1.30 10.42 -4.95
C LEU A 95 2.49 9.72 -5.62
N THR A 96 3.29 10.50 -6.36
CA THR A 96 4.39 9.97 -7.17
C THR A 96 5.59 9.55 -6.32
N MET A 97 6.47 8.73 -6.92
CA MET A 97 7.74 8.34 -6.31
C MET A 97 8.55 9.56 -5.83
N SER A 98 8.65 10.60 -6.64
CA SER A 98 9.37 11.84 -6.29
C SER A 98 8.75 12.59 -5.11
N GLU A 99 7.45 12.50 -4.93
CA GLU A 99 6.73 13.10 -3.79
C GLU A 99 6.87 12.28 -2.53
N ILE A 100 6.83 10.93 -2.65
CA ILE A 100 7.09 10.02 -1.53
C ILE A 100 8.49 10.26 -0.96
N LEU A 101 9.50 10.49 -1.80
CA LEU A 101 10.86 10.83 -1.37
C LEU A 101 10.93 12.10 -0.49
N GLN A 102 9.93 12.98 -0.58
CA GLN A 102 9.87 14.22 0.21
C GLN A 102 9.10 14.04 1.52
N LEU A 103 8.41 12.93 1.71
CA LEU A 103 7.75 12.61 2.96
C LEU A 103 8.80 12.38 4.05
N LYS A 104 8.44 12.72 5.28
CA LYS A 104 9.29 12.49 6.45
C LYS A 104 8.64 11.40 7.28
N LEU A 105 9.10 10.18 7.06
CA LEU A 105 8.64 9.01 7.80
C LEU A 105 9.65 8.62 8.87
N ASN A 106 9.18 7.89 9.87
CA ASN A 106 10.01 7.12 10.80
C ASN A 106 9.28 5.80 11.12
N ALA A 107 8.53 5.32 10.13
CA ALA A 107 7.62 4.20 10.29
C ALA A 107 8.39 2.88 10.43
N ASP A 108 8.04 2.12 11.46
CA ASP A 108 8.56 0.77 11.65
C ASP A 108 8.03 -0.19 10.57
N PHE A 109 6.82 0.09 10.07
CA PHE A 109 6.19 -0.76 9.06
C PHE A 109 5.33 0.04 8.09
N VAL A 110 5.59 -0.07 6.81
CA VAL A 110 4.75 0.46 5.73
C VAL A 110 4.14 -0.69 4.95
N ILE A 111 2.84 -0.66 4.74
CA ILE A 111 2.11 -1.65 3.97
C ILE A 111 1.57 -0.98 2.70
N LEU A 112 1.94 -1.54 1.57
CA LEU A 112 1.38 -1.18 0.28
C LEU A 112 0.45 -2.32 -0.17
N SER A 113 -0.81 -2.24 0.26
CA SER A 113 -1.90 -3.09 -0.22
C SER A 113 -2.35 -2.56 -1.59
N ALA A 114 -1.45 -2.66 -2.57
CA ALA A 114 -1.62 -2.13 -3.92
C ALA A 114 -0.89 -3.03 -4.93
N CYS A 115 -1.42 -3.10 -6.15
CA CYS A 115 -0.88 -3.98 -7.18
C CYS A 115 0.54 -3.58 -7.62
N ASN A 116 1.40 -4.58 -7.87
CA ASN A 116 2.74 -4.40 -8.48
C ASN A 116 3.72 -3.49 -7.72
N THR A 117 3.54 -3.30 -6.41
CA THR A 117 4.36 -2.36 -5.65
C THR A 117 5.84 -2.78 -5.51
N ALA A 118 6.15 -4.07 -5.69
CA ALA A 118 7.50 -4.60 -5.70
C ALA A 118 8.04 -4.91 -7.11
N SER A 119 7.20 -4.78 -8.16
CA SER A 119 7.61 -5.08 -9.54
C SER A 119 8.57 -4.02 -10.06
N GLY A 120 9.67 -4.45 -10.65
CA GLY A 120 10.61 -3.56 -11.32
C GLY A 120 10.16 -3.20 -12.75
N GLU A 121 10.70 -2.13 -13.31
CA GLU A 121 10.34 -1.57 -14.61
C GLU A 121 10.68 -2.46 -15.82
N ASN A 122 11.41 -3.57 -15.66
CA ASN A 122 11.79 -4.49 -16.73
C ASN A 122 11.86 -5.94 -16.24
N ASN A 123 11.66 -6.92 -17.11
CA ASN A 123 11.75 -8.37 -16.85
C ASN A 123 13.08 -8.85 -16.24
N TYR A 124 14.08 -7.98 -16.08
CA TYR A 124 15.39 -8.22 -15.47
C TYR A 124 15.71 -7.26 -14.35
N SER A 125 14.72 -6.48 -13.87
CA SER A 125 14.93 -5.42 -12.91
C SER A 125 15.02 -5.93 -11.47
N GLU A 126 15.69 -5.12 -10.66
CA GLU A 126 15.91 -5.34 -9.23
C GLU A 126 14.59 -5.68 -8.50
N PRO A 127 14.65 -6.57 -7.50
CA PRO A 127 13.47 -7.07 -6.78
C PRO A 127 12.72 -6.01 -5.98
N LEU A 128 13.17 -4.76 -6.00
CA LEU A 128 12.55 -3.65 -5.31
C LEU A 128 12.12 -2.58 -6.30
N SER A 129 10.84 -2.32 -6.43
CA SER A 129 10.34 -1.24 -7.29
C SER A 129 10.87 0.13 -6.84
N GLY A 130 10.89 1.09 -7.77
CA GLY A 130 11.22 2.48 -7.43
C GLY A 130 10.36 3.02 -6.29
N LEU A 131 9.08 2.63 -6.27
CA LEU A 131 8.11 3.04 -5.25
C LEU A 131 8.51 2.54 -3.85
N ALA A 132 8.82 1.25 -3.69
CA ALA A 132 9.27 0.71 -2.41
C ALA A 132 10.58 1.37 -1.94
N ARG A 133 11.53 1.58 -2.86
CA ARG A 133 12.78 2.32 -2.54
C ARG A 133 12.50 3.73 -2.05
N ALA A 134 11.55 4.45 -2.65
CA ALA A 134 11.18 5.79 -2.22
C ALA A 134 10.68 5.82 -0.77
N PHE A 135 9.87 4.85 -0.36
CA PHE A 135 9.43 4.73 1.03
C PHE A 135 10.58 4.46 2.00
N PHE A 136 11.54 3.62 1.64
CA PHE A 136 12.74 3.42 2.47
C PHE A 136 13.56 4.70 2.61
N PHE A 137 13.77 5.44 1.53
CA PHE A 137 14.45 6.74 1.58
C PHE A 137 13.68 7.77 2.41
N ALA A 138 12.35 7.73 2.37
CA ALA A 138 11.50 8.59 3.19
C ALA A 138 11.54 8.24 4.68
N GLY A 139 12.02 7.04 5.07
CA GLY A 139 12.23 6.63 6.47
C GLY A 139 11.44 5.40 6.91
N ALA A 140 10.87 4.60 6.01
CA ALA A 140 10.32 3.29 6.34
C ALA A 140 11.43 2.32 6.73
N LYS A 141 11.23 1.52 7.81
CA LYS A 141 12.22 0.52 8.28
C LYS A 141 11.93 -0.88 7.70
N SER A 142 10.66 -1.19 7.48
CA SER A 142 10.22 -2.42 6.82
C SER A 142 8.96 -2.17 6.02
N MET A 143 8.70 -3.03 5.05
CA MET A 143 7.54 -2.91 4.17
C MET A 143 6.94 -4.28 3.84
N LEU A 144 5.60 -4.32 3.73
CA LEU A 144 4.88 -5.38 3.03
C LEU A 144 4.46 -4.84 1.66
N VAL A 145 4.84 -5.55 0.60
CA VAL A 145 4.58 -5.16 -0.79
C VAL A 145 4.17 -6.38 -1.61
N SER A 146 3.56 -6.16 -2.78
CA SER A 146 3.18 -7.23 -3.69
C SER A 146 3.97 -7.19 -5.00
N ASN A 147 4.32 -8.36 -5.56
CA ASN A 147 5.05 -8.51 -6.81
C ASN A 147 4.16 -8.48 -8.06
N TRP A 148 2.87 -8.74 -7.92
CA TRP A 148 1.88 -8.68 -9.00
C TRP A 148 0.50 -8.32 -8.45
N ALA A 149 -0.44 -8.03 -9.35
CA ALA A 149 -1.82 -7.74 -8.99
C ALA A 149 -2.49 -8.93 -8.30
N VAL A 150 -3.08 -8.69 -7.14
CA VAL A 150 -3.80 -9.68 -6.36
C VAL A 150 -5.28 -9.30 -6.33
N GLU A 151 -6.12 -10.31 -6.23
CA GLU A 151 -7.55 -10.12 -6.03
C GLU A 151 -7.79 -9.44 -4.66
N SER A 152 -8.67 -8.45 -4.63
CA SER A 152 -8.84 -7.57 -3.48
C SER A 152 -9.31 -8.30 -2.22
N GLN A 153 -10.21 -9.28 -2.35
CA GLN A 153 -10.74 -10.00 -1.19
C GLN A 153 -9.66 -10.87 -0.53
N SER A 154 -8.82 -11.56 -1.30
CA SER A 154 -7.72 -12.36 -0.74
C SER A 154 -6.64 -11.48 -0.10
N THR A 155 -6.41 -10.29 -0.66
CA THR A 155 -5.54 -9.27 -0.06
C THR A 155 -6.08 -8.83 1.29
N PHE A 156 -7.36 -8.46 1.35
CA PHE A 156 -8.06 -8.10 2.58
C PHE A 156 -7.92 -9.18 3.65
N GLU A 157 -8.19 -10.45 3.31
CA GLU A 157 -8.08 -11.56 4.26
C GLU A 157 -6.65 -11.78 4.75
N LEU A 158 -5.66 -11.68 3.85
CA LEU A 158 -4.26 -11.85 4.21
C LEU A 158 -3.78 -10.74 5.15
N THR A 159 -4.05 -9.49 4.82
CA THR A 159 -3.55 -8.34 5.57
C THR A 159 -4.23 -8.21 6.92
N THR A 160 -5.54 -8.37 7.01
CA THR A 160 -6.26 -8.36 8.28
C THR A 160 -5.84 -9.51 9.19
N THR A 161 -5.72 -10.72 8.66
CA THR A 161 -5.20 -11.89 9.41
C THR A 161 -3.76 -11.66 9.89
N MET A 162 -2.92 -10.99 9.08
CA MET A 162 -1.56 -10.66 9.49
C MET A 162 -1.55 -9.72 10.70
N PHE A 163 -2.41 -8.70 10.71
CA PHE A 163 -2.51 -7.80 11.86
C PHE A 163 -3.05 -8.50 13.10
N ASP A 164 -4.00 -9.39 12.97
CA ASP A 164 -4.50 -10.18 14.11
C ASP A 164 -3.40 -11.07 14.69
N ASN A 165 -2.56 -11.69 13.86
CA ASN A 165 -1.41 -12.48 14.29
C ASN A 165 -0.34 -11.61 14.99
N LEU A 166 -0.14 -10.36 14.55
CA LEU A 166 0.80 -9.43 15.20
C LEU A 166 0.38 -9.00 16.61
N ARG A 167 -0.88 -9.22 17.01
CA ARG A 167 -1.33 -8.99 18.41
C ARG A 167 -0.80 -10.04 19.37
N GLU A 168 -0.45 -11.20 18.88
CA GLU A 168 0.09 -12.26 19.70
C GLU A 168 1.49 -11.90 20.17
N LYS A 169 1.73 -12.15 21.46
CA LYS A 169 3.00 -11.80 22.09
C LYS A 169 4.15 -12.54 21.41
N ASP A 170 5.21 -11.80 21.13
CA ASP A 170 6.47 -12.29 20.55
C ASP A 170 6.36 -12.79 19.07
N THR A 171 5.24 -12.51 18.37
CA THR A 171 5.10 -12.85 16.95
C THR A 171 5.82 -11.82 16.07
N THR A 172 6.75 -12.29 15.27
CA THR A 172 7.45 -11.46 14.28
C THR A 172 6.58 -11.18 13.06
N ARG A 173 6.88 -10.12 12.31
CA ARG A 173 6.18 -9.81 11.04
C ARG A 173 6.27 -10.96 10.04
N SER A 174 7.40 -11.64 9.98
CA SER A 174 7.61 -12.80 9.10
C SER A 174 6.72 -13.99 9.49
N GLU A 175 6.58 -14.27 10.79
CA GLU A 175 5.70 -15.31 11.29
C GLU A 175 4.23 -14.94 11.07
N ALA A 176 3.85 -13.69 11.32
CA ALA A 176 2.49 -13.19 11.07
C ALA A 176 2.13 -13.34 9.59
N LEU A 177 3.00 -12.93 8.66
CA LEU A 177 2.78 -13.11 7.23
C LEU A 177 2.68 -14.59 6.84
N GLN A 178 3.58 -15.43 7.35
CA GLN A 178 3.53 -16.88 7.08
C GLN A 178 2.23 -17.51 7.57
N ASN A 179 1.77 -17.13 8.77
CA ASN A 179 0.51 -17.65 9.32
C ASN A 179 -0.69 -17.20 8.49
N SER A 180 -0.69 -15.94 8.01
CA SER A 180 -1.75 -15.43 7.15
C SER A 180 -1.79 -16.13 5.79
N MET A 181 -0.63 -16.38 5.18
CA MET A 181 -0.56 -17.18 3.95
C MET A 181 -1.09 -18.60 4.18
N ARG A 182 -0.75 -19.22 5.32
CA ARG A 182 -1.27 -20.56 5.66
C ARG A 182 -2.78 -20.56 5.89
N ALA A 183 -3.32 -19.50 6.48
CA ALA A 183 -4.76 -19.35 6.66
C ALA A 183 -5.48 -19.29 5.31
N LEU A 184 -4.98 -18.52 4.34
CA LEU A 184 -5.52 -18.51 2.97
C LEU A 184 -5.44 -19.87 2.30
N ILE A 185 -4.27 -20.54 2.35
CA ILE A 185 -4.06 -21.86 1.73
C ILE A 185 -5.03 -22.91 2.28
N ASN A 186 -5.39 -22.81 3.54
CA ASN A 186 -6.28 -23.75 4.23
C ASN A 186 -7.71 -23.21 4.42
N SER A 187 -8.09 -22.18 3.67
CA SER A 187 -9.43 -21.60 3.75
C SER A 187 -10.50 -22.67 3.38
N GLU A 188 -11.42 -22.92 4.30
CA GLU A 188 -12.57 -23.79 4.05
C GLU A 188 -13.68 -23.06 3.27
N GLU A 189 -13.69 -21.73 3.33
CA GLU A 189 -14.70 -20.90 2.68
C GLU A 189 -14.42 -20.71 1.20
N ASN A 190 -13.13 -20.72 0.81
CA ASN A 190 -12.70 -20.49 -0.56
C ASN A 190 -11.50 -21.38 -0.95
N GLU A 191 -11.79 -22.51 -1.57
CA GLU A 191 -10.77 -23.47 -2.04
C GLU A 191 -9.79 -22.85 -3.07
N TYR A 192 -10.20 -21.81 -3.80
CA TYR A 192 -9.33 -21.15 -4.79
C TYR A 192 -8.14 -20.45 -4.13
N TYR A 193 -8.26 -20.01 -2.88
CA TYR A 193 -7.17 -19.34 -2.15
C TYR A 193 -5.97 -20.23 -1.85
N SER A 194 -6.11 -21.55 -2.01
CA SER A 194 -4.96 -22.47 -1.99
C SER A 194 -3.97 -22.21 -3.14
N HIS A 195 -4.42 -21.59 -4.25
CA HIS A 195 -3.56 -21.30 -5.39
C HIS A 195 -2.58 -20.17 -5.07
N PRO A 196 -1.27 -20.32 -5.40
CA PRO A 196 -0.23 -19.33 -5.06
C PRO A 196 -0.48 -17.90 -5.58
N VAL A 197 -1.29 -17.72 -6.60
CA VAL A 197 -1.59 -16.40 -7.16
C VAL A 197 -2.18 -15.44 -6.11
N PHE A 198 -2.86 -15.96 -5.08
CA PHE A 198 -3.55 -15.18 -4.06
C PHE A 198 -2.67 -14.78 -2.87
N TRP A 199 -1.59 -15.49 -2.57
CA TRP A 199 -0.75 -15.27 -1.40
C TRP A 199 0.75 -15.11 -1.69
N ALA A 200 1.26 -15.75 -2.74
CA ALA A 200 2.69 -15.72 -3.04
C ALA A 200 3.27 -14.38 -3.53
N PRO A 201 2.47 -13.40 -4.02
CA PRO A 201 3.03 -12.09 -4.39
C PRO A 201 3.51 -11.28 -3.21
N PHE A 202 3.00 -11.51 -2.01
CA PHE A 202 3.34 -10.70 -0.84
C PHE A 202 4.73 -11.04 -0.30
N ILE A 203 5.54 -10.01 -0.16
CA ILE A 203 6.88 -10.11 0.40
C ILE A 203 7.09 -9.05 1.49
N LEU A 204 7.79 -9.46 2.53
CA LEU A 204 8.27 -8.57 3.58
C LEU A 204 9.71 -8.17 3.28
N ILE A 205 9.98 -6.87 3.30
CA ILE A 205 11.28 -6.30 3.00
C ILE A 205 11.71 -5.40 4.16
N GLY A 206 13.01 -5.40 4.51
CA GLY A 206 13.57 -4.56 5.54
C GLY A 206 13.78 -5.26 6.86
N ASP A 207 13.84 -4.49 7.95
CA ASP A 207 14.15 -5.01 9.27
C ASP A 207 13.01 -5.84 9.86
N ARG A 208 13.38 -6.76 10.77
CA ARG A 208 12.46 -7.76 11.36
C ARG A 208 11.64 -7.22 12.49
#